data_b6f54a211a33c459eb65369ff07f00ed
#
_entry.id   b6f54a211a33c459eb65369ff07f00ed
#
_cell.length_a   1.000
_cell.length_b   1.000
_cell.length_c   1.000
_cell.angle_alpha   90.00
_cell.angle_beta   90.00
_cell.angle_gamma   90.00
#
_symmetry.space_group_name_H-M   'P 1'
#
loop_
_entity.id
_entity.type
_entity.pdbx_description
1 polymer ?
#
loop_
_entity_poly.entity_id
_entity_poly.type
_entity_poly.pdbx_seq_one_letter_code
_entity_poly.pdbx_strand_id
1 'polypeptide(L)'
;MESGPAVVVAVGYALGFLLCYMIAQELDPDRQLGGIIGGGLTLIAYYFLGEGNILVMLWLLFILRMLNRSSGDRHRIGDNVIIIGTAIWLGKDGFWVYPLLTGAAYILESQIQAGYFRSLYLAGISLAGLVIAEFSKQPNILSMNYIYIMSAAFILYLPEIRISYYTQAKGDKTGKRLLPKRLQTMMGFFLMILFSSTFLHGNAAAQALLPAAMAAIGTGAYLFVALLRHQVAFRK
;
A
#
# COMPACT_ATOMS: atom_id res chain seq x y z
N MET A 1 -7.94 -35.14 15.29
CA MET A 1 -6.94 -34.08 14.99
C MET A 1 -7.67 -32.96 14.26
N GLU A 2 -7.98 -31.87 14.96
CA GLU A 2 -8.63 -30.69 14.35
C GLU A 2 -7.61 -29.91 13.52
N SER A 3 -7.49 -30.24 12.25
CA SER A 3 -6.62 -29.52 11.30
C SER A 3 -7.19 -28.15 10.85
N GLY A 4 -8.45 -27.87 11.16
CA GLY A 4 -9.15 -26.66 10.74
C GLY A 4 -8.45 -25.32 11.11
N PRO A 5 -8.14 -25.07 12.39
CA PRO A 5 -7.55 -23.78 12.78
C PRO A 5 -6.15 -23.58 12.23
N ALA A 6 -5.32 -24.61 12.13
CA ALA A 6 -3.97 -24.54 11.58
C ALA A 6 -3.95 -24.18 10.09
N VAL A 7 -4.90 -24.70 9.30
CA VAL A 7 -5.03 -24.39 7.87
C VAL A 7 -5.42 -22.92 7.66
N VAL A 8 -6.36 -22.40 8.45
CA VAL A 8 -6.78 -20.98 8.35
C VAL A 8 -5.62 -20.04 8.62
N VAL A 9 -4.84 -20.29 9.68
CA VAL A 9 -3.64 -19.52 10.00
C VAL A 9 -2.62 -19.60 8.86
N ALA A 10 -2.34 -20.80 8.35
CA ALA A 10 -1.38 -20.97 7.25
C ALA A 10 -1.80 -20.20 5.99
N VAL A 11 -3.10 -20.18 5.67
CA VAL A 11 -3.65 -19.40 4.55
C VAL A 11 -3.50 -17.91 4.80
N GLY A 12 -3.76 -17.42 6.03
CA GLY A 12 -3.56 -16.02 6.42
C GLY A 12 -2.11 -15.56 6.22
N TYR A 13 -1.14 -16.37 6.65
CA TYR A 13 0.29 -16.11 6.47
C TYR A 13 0.69 -16.10 4.98
N ALA A 14 0.20 -17.07 4.19
CA ALA A 14 0.47 -17.14 2.76
C ALA A 14 -0.09 -15.91 2.02
N LEU A 15 -1.32 -15.50 2.33
CA LEU A 15 -1.94 -14.31 1.76
C LEU A 15 -1.21 -13.03 2.20
N GLY A 16 -0.78 -12.94 3.44
CA GLY A 16 0.02 -11.82 3.94
C GLY A 16 1.34 -11.67 3.18
N PHE A 17 2.06 -12.78 2.98
CA PHE A 17 3.28 -12.80 2.15
C PHE A 17 2.99 -12.36 0.71
N LEU A 18 1.97 -12.94 0.08
CA LEU A 18 1.60 -12.65 -1.31
C LEU A 18 1.23 -11.17 -1.49
N LEU A 19 0.38 -10.62 -0.62
CA LEU A 19 -0.04 -9.22 -0.69
C LEU A 19 1.13 -8.26 -0.42
N CYS A 20 2.00 -8.59 0.54
CA CYS A 20 3.24 -7.84 0.76
C CYS A 20 4.10 -7.82 -0.51
N TYR A 21 4.32 -8.98 -1.13
CA TYR A 21 5.07 -9.09 -2.38
C TYR A 21 4.45 -8.26 -3.50
N MET A 22 3.12 -8.37 -3.71
CA MET A 22 2.42 -7.59 -4.75
C MET A 22 2.50 -6.08 -4.51
N ILE A 23 2.36 -5.63 -3.26
CA ILE A 23 2.53 -4.22 -2.91
C ILE A 23 3.97 -3.77 -3.17
N ALA A 24 4.96 -4.57 -2.77
CA ALA A 24 6.35 -4.25 -3.04
C ALA A 24 6.66 -4.11 -4.55
N GLN A 25 6.01 -4.90 -5.41
CA GLN A 25 6.11 -4.76 -6.87
C GLN A 25 5.51 -3.45 -7.40
N GLU A 26 4.45 -2.93 -6.76
CA GLU A 26 3.92 -1.60 -7.11
C GLU A 26 4.85 -0.48 -6.61
N LEU A 27 5.49 -0.68 -5.45
CA LEU A 27 6.40 0.29 -4.83
C LEU A 27 7.75 0.37 -5.53
N ASP A 28 8.30 -0.76 -5.95
CA ASP A 28 9.57 -0.85 -6.70
C ASP A 28 9.43 -1.89 -7.82
N PRO A 29 8.90 -1.48 -8.97
CA PRO A 29 8.67 -2.39 -10.08
C PRO A 29 9.96 -2.83 -10.80
N ASP A 30 11.08 -2.14 -10.57
CA ASP A 30 12.36 -2.46 -11.20
C ASP A 30 13.14 -3.55 -10.43
N ARG A 31 12.83 -3.78 -9.13
CA ARG A 31 13.64 -4.63 -8.24
C ARG A 31 12.78 -5.60 -7.44
N GLN A 32 12.53 -6.77 -7.99
CA GLN A 32 11.62 -7.77 -7.42
C GLN A 32 12.09 -8.39 -6.09
N LEU A 33 13.40 -8.45 -5.84
CA LEU A 33 13.94 -9.09 -4.63
C LEU A 33 13.52 -8.37 -3.33
N GLY A 34 13.28 -7.05 -3.40
CA GLY A 34 12.75 -6.28 -2.27
C GLY A 34 11.42 -6.84 -1.76
N GLY A 35 10.55 -7.29 -2.69
CA GLY A 35 9.27 -7.92 -2.35
C GLY A 35 9.41 -9.27 -1.63
N ILE A 36 10.40 -10.09 -2.02
CA ILE A 36 10.69 -11.36 -1.35
C ILE A 36 11.17 -11.12 0.08
N ILE A 37 12.08 -10.14 0.25
CA ILE A 37 12.56 -9.72 1.58
C ILE A 37 11.39 -9.22 2.44
N GLY A 38 10.55 -8.33 1.91
CA GLY A 38 9.38 -7.81 2.60
C GLY A 38 8.39 -8.91 2.98
N GLY A 39 8.13 -9.87 2.08
CA GLY A 39 7.29 -11.04 2.35
C GLY A 39 7.84 -11.90 3.48
N GLY A 40 9.15 -12.19 3.49
CA GLY A 40 9.80 -12.92 4.58
C GLY A 40 9.69 -12.18 5.92
N LEU A 41 9.90 -10.85 5.92
CA LEU A 41 9.72 -10.01 7.10
C LEU A 41 8.26 -10.00 7.58
N THR A 42 7.29 -10.08 6.67
CA THR A 42 5.86 -10.16 7.01
C THR A 42 5.57 -11.45 7.80
N LEU A 43 6.12 -12.60 7.38
CA LEU A 43 5.92 -13.86 8.11
C LEU A 43 6.50 -13.78 9.53
N ILE A 44 7.69 -13.20 9.69
CA ILE A 44 8.30 -12.96 11.01
C ILE A 44 7.43 -12.02 11.84
N ALA A 45 6.97 -10.91 11.25
CA ALA A 45 6.14 -9.94 11.95
C ALA A 45 4.79 -10.54 12.38
N TYR A 46 4.17 -11.39 11.55
CA TYR A 46 2.93 -12.08 11.90
C TYR A 46 3.09 -13.03 13.09
N TYR A 47 4.22 -13.70 13.17
CA TYR A 47 4.51 -14.58 14.30
C TYR A 47 4.55 -13.83 15.64
N PHE A 48 5.11 -12.61 15.68
CA PHE A 48 5.27 -11.84 16.91
C PHE A 48 4.13 -10.85 17.20
N LEU A 49 3.49 -10.30 16.18
CA LEU A 49 2.53 -9.18 16.30
C LEU A 49 1.12 -9.55 15.86
N GLY A 50 0.93 -10.74 15.31
CA GLY A 50 -0.35 -11.19 14.77
C GLY A 50 -0.57 -10.81 13.31
N GLU A 51 -1.61 -11.38 12.72
CA GLU A 51 -1.93 -11.22 11.31
C GLU A 51 -2.45 -9.82 10.98
N GLY A 52 -2.09 -9.31 9.80
CA GLY A 52 -2.64 -8.09 9.24
C GLY A 52 -4.07 -8.29 8.68
N ASN A 53 -4.72 -7.19 8.33
CA ASN A 53 -6.05 -7.25 7.72
C ASN A 53 -5.94 -7.39 6.20
N ILE A 54 -6.34 -8.55 5.67
CA ILE A 54 -6.27 -8.87 4.24
C ILE A 54 -7.10 -7.88 3.41
N LEU A 55 -8.28 -7.46 3.91
CA LEU A 55 -9.15 -6.53 3.20
C LEU A 55 -8.51 -5.15 3.05
N VAL A 56 -7.84 -4.67 4.11
CA VAL A 56 -7.07 -3.42 4.08
C VAL A 56 -5.92 -3.51 3.07
N MET A 57 -5.24 -4.65 3.02
CA MET A 57 -4.12 -4.87 2.11
C MET A 57 -4.57 -4.94 0.64
N LEU A 58 -5.70 -5.60 0.36
CA LEU A 58 -6.31 -5.62 -0.97
C LEU A 58 -6.74 -4.23 -1.40
N TRP A 59 -7.43 -3.48 -0.53
CA TRP A 59 -7.80 -2.10 -0.79
C TRP A 59 -6.57 -1.25 -1.13
N LEU A 60 -5.51 -1.34 -0.33
CA LEU A 60 -4.27 -0.61 -0.57
C LEU A 60 -3.66 -0.97 -1.92
N LEU A 61 -3.54 -2.26 -2.25
CA LEU A 61 -3.01 -2.73 -3.52
C LEU A 61 -3.78 -2.13 -4.71
N PHE A 62 -5.11 -2.12 -4.66
CA PHE A 62 -5.93 -1.55 -5.73
C PHE A 62 -5.75 -0.03 -5.84
N ILE A 63 -5.63 0.69 -4.72
CA ILE A 63 -5.32 2.14 -4.71
C ILE A 63 -3.96 2.40 -5.38
N LEU A 64 -2.93 1.65 -5.03
CA LEU A 64 -1.59 1.82 -5.61
C LEU A 64 -1.61 1.54 -7.11
N ARG A 65 -2.25 0.45 -7.55
CA ARG A 65 -2.41 0.11 -8.98
C ARG A 65 -3.18 1.17 -9.76
N MET A 66 -4.20 1.75 -9.17
CA MET A 66 -4.97 2.83 -9.78
C MET A 66 -4.10 4.07 -9.98
N LEU A 67 -3.35 4.49 -8.95
CA LEU A 67 -2.50 5.68 -9.02
C LEU A 67 -1.29 5.48 -9.94
N ASN A 68 -0.63 4.33 -9.87
CA ASN A 68 0.54 4.01 -10.69
C ASN A 68 0.16 3.69 -12.14
N ARG A 69 -1.06 3.17 -12.38
CA ARG A 69 -1.48 2.56 -13.65
C ARG A 69 -0.51 1.48 -14.12
N SER A 70 -0.10 0.62 -13.22
CA SER A 70 0.83 -0.49 -13.52
C SER A 70 0.34 -1.38 -14.66
N SER A 71 -0.97 -1.52 -14.85
CA SER A 71 -1.55 -2.18 -16.03
C SER A 71 -1.34 -1.42 -17.34
N GLY A 72 -1.01 -0.12 -17.28
CA GLY A 72 -0.90 0.79 -18.43
C GLY A 72 -2.25 1.35 -18.91
N ASP A 73 -3.38 0.82 -18.46
CA ASP A 73 -4.73 1.27 -18.79
C ASP A 73 -5.35 2.09 -17.64
N ARG A 74 -6.45 2.78 -17.97
CA ARG A 74 -7.28 3.43 -16.96
C ARG A 74 -8.01 2.37 -16.12
N HIS A 75 -8.29 2.70 -14.86
CA HIS A 75 -9.10 1.87 -13.98
C HIS A 75 -10.50 1.61 -14.58
N ARG A 76 -10.96 0.38 -14.47
CA ARG A 76 -12.28 -0.04 -14.97
C ARG A 76 -13.37 0.19 -13.92
N ILE A 77 -14.63 0.10 -14.33
CA ILE A 77 -15.76 0.25 -13.42
C ILE A 77 -15.69 -0.77 -12.29
N GLY A 78 -15.31 -2.04 -12.58
CA GLY A 78 -15.17 -3.09 -11.58
C GLY A 78 -14.13 -2.75 -10.52
N ASP A 79 -12.97 -2.21 -10.94
CA ASP A 79 -11.92 -1.79 -10.01
C ASP A 79 -12.43 -0.70 -9.05
N ASN A 80 -13.20 0.26 -9.56
CA ASN A 80 -13.77 1.34 -8.76
C ASN A 80 -14.80 0.84 -7.75
N VAL A 81 -15.65 -0.11 -8.14
CA VAL A 81 -16.64 -0.73 -7.24
C VAL A 81 -15.93 -1.45 -6.09
N ILE A 82 -14.85 -2.19 -6.39
CA ILE A 82 -14.06 -2.88 -5.36
C ILE A 82 -13.40 -1.86 -4.43
N ILE A 83 -12.71 -0.85 -4.97
CA ILE A 83 -12.00 0.16 -4.18
C ILE A 83 -12.96 0.89 -3.24
N ILE A 84 -14.04 1.45 -3.79
CA ILE A 84 -15.00 2.27 -3.02
C ILE A 84 -15.79 1.39 -2.07
N GLY A 85 -16.27 0.24 -2.52
CA GLY A 85 -17.03 -0.71 -1.71
C GLY A 85 -16.22 -1.20 -0.50
N THR A 86 -14.96 -1.56 -0.71
CA THR A 86 -14.06 -1.97 0.39
C THR A 86 -13.77 -0.82 1.35
N ALA A 87 -13.53 0.40 0.83
CA ALA A 87 -13.28 1.56 1.67
C ALA A 87 -14.49 1.91 2.55
N ILE A 88 -15.71 1.88 1.99
CA ILE A 88 -16.95 2.13 2.73
C ILE A 88 -17.18 1.04 3.77
N TRP A 89 -16.95 -0.22 3.42
CA TRP A 89 -17.04 -1.35 4.36
C TRP A 89 -16.11 -1.15 5.56
N LEU A 90 -14.83 -0.87 5.30
CA LEU A 90 -13.84 -0.59 6.34
C LEU A 90 -14.21 0.65 7.18
N GLY A 91 -14.80 1.67 6.56
CA GLY A 91 -15.30 2.85 7.26
C GLY A 91 -16.43 2.52 8.24
N LYS A 92 -17.34 1.62 7.86
CA LYS A 92 -18.41 1.12 8.72
C LYS A 92 -17.86 0.29 9.89
N ASP A 93 -16.77 -0.43 9.71
CA ASP A 93 -16.10 -1.22 10.76
C ASP A 93 -15.21 -0.35 11.68
N GLY A 94 -15.40 0.97 11.69
CA GLY A 94 -14.70 1.91 12.58
C GLY A 94 -13.43 2.51 11.99
N PHE A 95 -13.02 2.13 10.77
CA PHE A 95 -11.85 2.69 10.09
C PHE A 95 -12.25 3.81 9.12
N TRP A 96 -12.86 4.86 9.62
CA TRP A 96 -13.39 5.99 8.84
C TRP A 96 -12.35 6.67 7.92
N VAL A 97 -11.06 6.52 8.20
CA VAL A 97 -9.99 7.10 7.39
C VAL A 97 -9.92 6.52 5.98
N TYR A 98 -10.34 5.27 5.76
CA TYR A 98 -10.21 4.63 4.43
C TYR A 98 -11.13 5.25 3.36
N PRO A 99 -12.42 5.56 3.60
CA PRO A 99 -13.21 6.34 2.65
C PRO A 99 -12.60 7.70 2.33
N LEU A 100 -12.04 8.39 3.33
CA LEU A 100 -11.35 9.67 3.17
C LEU A 100 -10.12 9.54 2.27
N LEU A 101 -9.24 8.58 2.56
CA LEU A 101 -8.03 8.32 1.76
C LEU A 101 -8.37 7.87 0.34
N THR A 102 -9.46 7.11 0.16
CA THR A 102 -9.94 6.72 -1.16
C THR A 102 -10.41 7.94 -1.95
N GLY A 103 -11.15 8.84 -1.33
CA GLY A 103 -11.54 10.12 -1.95
C GLY A 103 -10.32 10.95 -2.35
N ALA A 104 -9.33 11.07 -1.46
CA ALA A 104 -8.07 11.74 -1.73
C ALA A 104 -7.29 11.08 -2.89
N ALA A 105 -7.26 9.74 -2.96
CA ALA A 105 -6.65 9.01 -4.07
C ALA A 105 -7.29 9.32 -5.42
N TYR A 106 -8.62 9.38 -5.48
CA TYR A 106 -9.33 9.74 -6.72
C TYR A 106 -9.15 11.21 -7.11
N ILE A 107 -9.09 12.14 -6.14
CA ILE A 107 -8.73 13.54 -6.40
C ILE A 107 -7.32 13.59 -6.99
N LEU A 108 -6.36 12.92 -6.35
CA LEU A 108 -5.00 12.85 -6.81
C LEU A 108 -4.90 12.25 -8.22
N GLU A 109 -5.61 11.13 -8.48
CA GLU A 109 -5.68 10.50 -9.82
C GLU A 109 -6.18 11.48 -10.89
N SER A 110 -7.10 12.37 -10.56
CA SER A 110 -7.63 13.37 -11.53
C SER A 110 -6.61 14.46 -11.87
N GLN A 111 -5.64 14.72 -11.00
CA GLN A 111 -4.73 15.86 -11.10
C GLN A 111 -3.33 15.49 -11.59
N ILE A 112 -2.91 14.23 -11.41
CA ILE A 112 -1.58 13.79 -11.85
C ILE A 112 -1.51 13.64 -13.37
N GLN A 113 -0.29 13.58 -13.89
CA GLN A 113 -0.01 13.44 -15.32
C GLN A 113 -0.84 12.32 -15.98
N ALA A 114 -1.54 12.62 -17.08
CA ALA A 114 -2.51 11.74 -17.73
C ALA A 114 -3.72 11.36 -16.86
N GLY A 115 -4.06 12.19 -15.88
CA GLY A 115 -5.18 12.00 -14.98
C GLY A 115 -6.53 11.84 -15.69
N TYR A 116 -7.53 11.42 -14.95
CA TYR A 116 -8.88 11.20 -15.48
C TYR A 116 -9.90 12.03 -14.69
N PHE A 117 -10.38 13.10 -15.29
CA PHE A 117 -11.27 14.06 -14.62
C PHE A 117 -12.51 13.41 -13.98
N ARG A 118 -13.06 12.33 -14.60
CA ARG A 118 -14.23 11.62 -14.02
C ARG A 118 -13.91 10.94 -12.67
N SER A 119 -12.63 10.79 -12.29
CA SER A 119 -12.24 10.31 -10.96
C SER A 119 -12.76 11.24 -9.86
N LEU A 120 -13.04 12.54 -10.13
CA LEU A 120 -13.65 13.44 -9.15
C LEU A 120 -15.05 13.02 -8.71
N TYR A 121 -15.85 12.43 -9.63
CA TYR A 121 -17.16 11.89 -9.24
C TYR A 121 -17.00 10.70 -8.29
N LEU A 122 -15.99 9.83 -8.54
CA LEU A 122 -15.68 8.70 -7.67
C LEU A 122 -15.16 9.16 -6.31
N ALA A 123 -14.39 10.25 -6.29
CA ALA A 123 -13.99 10.89 -5.05
C ALA A 123 -15.22 11.34 -4.22
N GLY A 124 -16.17 12.01 -4.86
CA GLY A 124 -17.42 12.42 -4.21
C GLY A 124 -18.20 11.24 -3.63
N ILE A 125 -18.32 10.14 -4.37
CA ILE A 125 -18.98 8.91 -3.89
C ILE A 125 -18.23 8.31 -2.68
N SER A 126 -16.90 8.24 -2.74
CA SER A 126 -16.12 7.73 -1.62
C SER A 126 -16.25 8.60 -0.38
N LEU A 127 -16.18 9.92 -0.53
CA LEU A 127 -16.34 10.87 0.58
C LEU A 127 -17.77 10.84 1.16
N ALA A 128 -18.81 10.61 0.33
CA ALA A 128 -20.16 10.39 0.82
C ALA A 128 -20.24 9.15 1.72
N GLY A 129 -19.38 8.16 1.52
CA GLY A 129 -19.25 7.01 2.41
C GLY A 129 -18.90 7.36 3.85
N LEU A 130 -18.33 8.55 4.12
CA LEU A 130 -18.07 9.03 5.48
C LEU A 130 -19.38 9.25 6.30
N VAL A 131 -20.50 9.47 5.62
CA VAL A 131 -21.80 9.66 6.30
C VAL A 131 -22.23 8.40 7.06
N ILE A 132 -21.85 7.23 6.55
CA ILE A 132 -22.17 5.93 7.15
C ILE A 132 -21.00 5.32 7.92
N ALA A 133 -19.86 6.01 7.94
CA ALA A 133 -18.66 5.53 8.63
C ALA A 133 -18.84 5.70 10.16
N GLU A 134 -18.34 4.71 10.90
CA GLU A 134 -18.32 4.79 12.36
C GLU A 134 -17.04 5.50 12.83
N PHE A 135 -17.23 6.61 13.55
CA PHE A 135 -16.11 7.33 14.16
C PHE A 135 -15.81 6.72 15.52
N SER A 136 -14.76 5.91 15.60
CA SER A 136 -14.33 5.34 16.87
C SER A 136 -13.96 6.43 17.88
N LYS A 137 -14.50 6.33 19.09
CA LYS A 137 -14.18 7.21 20.23
C LYS A 137 -13.04 6.65 21.09
N GLN A 138 -12.50 5.49 20.74
CA GLN A 138 -11.44 4.87 21.54
C GLN A 138 -10.12 5.63 21.38
N PRO A 139 -9.34 5.78 22.47
CA PRO A 139 -8.04 6.42 22.38
C PRO A 139 -7.12 5.62 21.46
N ASN A 140 -6.47 6.32 20.53
CA ASN A 140 -5.55 5.71 19.57
C ASN A 140 -4.20 5.44 20.24
N ILE A 141 -4.11 4.32 20.96
CA ILE A 141 -2.86 3.89 21.57
C ILE A 141 -2.00 3.27 20.50
N LEU A 142 -0.78 3.78 20.36
CA LEU A 142 0.23 3.23 19.46
C LEU A 142 1.38 2.69 20.30
N SER A 143 1.61 1.38 20.23
CA SER A 143 2.71 0.73 20.96
C SER A 143 4.05 1.06 20.32
N MET A 144 5.12 1.04 21.14
CA MET A 144 6.48 1.34 20.69
C MET A 144 6.94 0.43 19.54
N ASN A 145 6.52 -0.84 19.54
CA ASN A 145 6.88 -1.77 18.46
C ASN A 145 6.40 -1.28 17.09
N TYR A 146 5.14 -0.81 17.01
CA TYR A 146 4.61 -0.29 15.75
C TYR A 146 5.22 1.06 15.38
N ILE A 147 5.57 1.91 16.37
CA ILE A 147 6.29 3.16 16.10
C ILE A 147 7.64 2.85 15.44
N TYR A 148 8.40 1.91 15.97
CA TYR A 148 9.69 1.52 15.39
C TYR A 148 9.55 0.96 13.98
N ILE A 149 8.57 0.07 13.75
CA ILE A 149 8.33 -0.53 12.43
C ILE A 149 7.93 0.54 11.42
N MET A 150 6.96 1.40 11.75
CA MET A 150 6.51 2.45 10.83
C MET A 150 7.61 3.48 10.54
N SER A 151 8.40 3.85 11.57
CA SER A 151 9.55 4.74 11.38
C SER A 151 10.63 4.11 10.50
N ALA A 152 10.93 2.83 10.69
CA ALA A 152 11.87 2.10 9.84
C ALA A 152 11.37 2.03 8.40
N ALA A 153 10.08 1.73 8.18
CA ALA A 153 9.46 1.73 6.86
C ALA A 153 9.62 3.09 6.16
N PHE A 154 9.36 4.18 6.89
CA PHE A 154 9.52 5.52 6.35
C PHE A 154 10.98 5.82 5.96
N ILE A 155 11.90 5.68 6.91
CA ILE A 155 13.31 6.06 6.72
C ILE A 155 13.95 5.26 5.59
N LEU A 156 13.72 3.94 5.54
CA LEU A 156 14.31 3.07 4.53
C LEU A 156 13.68 3.29 3.15
N TYR A 157 12.40 3.65 3.09
CA TYR A 157 11.69 3.80 1.83
C TYR A 157 11.85 5.19 1.18
N LEU A 158 12.16 6.25 1.94
CA LEU A 158 12.31 7.61 1.40
C LEU A 158 13.28 7.71 0.20
N PRO A 159 14.48 7.09 0.22
CA PRO A 159 15.39 7.15 -0.92
C PRO A 159 14.81 6.54 -2.19
N GLU A 160 13.91 5.55 -2.06
CA GLU A 160 13.25 4.86 -3.17
C GLU A 160 12.45 5.84 -4.02
N ILE A 161 11.73 6.77 -3.39
CA ILE A 161 10.91 7.79 -4.08
C ILE A 161 11.77 8.63 -5.02
N ARG A 162 12.99 8.97 -4.62
CA ARG A 162 13.89 9.75 -5.45
C ARG A 162 14.45 8.93 -6.63
N ILE A 163 14.79 7.69 -6.38
CA ILE A 163 15.40 6.79 -7.37
C ILE A 163 14.39 6.33 -8.40
N SER A 164 13.11 6.19 -8.04
CA SER A 164 12.02 5.80 -8.95
C SER A 164 11.83 6.74 -10.15
N TYR A 165 12.42 7.94 -10.12
CA TYR A 165 12.47 8.82 -11.29
C TYR A 165 13.15 8.15 -12.49
N TYR A 166 14.10 7.25 -12.25
CA TYR A 166 14.85 6.52 -13.27
C TYR A 166 14.24 5.16 -13.63
N THR A 167 13.03 4.84 -13.17
CA THR A 167 12.37 3.56 -13.44
C THR A 167 12.40 3.20 -14.92
N GLN A 168 12.64 1.94 -15.22
CA GLN A 168 12.56 1.37 -16.56
C GLN A 168 11.35 0.43 -16.72
N ALA A 169 10.60 0.25 -15.64
CA ALA A 169 9.45 -0.64 -15.62
C ALA A 169 8.39 -0.23 -16.64
N LYS A 170 7.72 -1.23 -17.19
CA LYS A 170 6.70 -1.09 -18.22
C LYS A 170 5.35 -1.58 -17.68
N GLY A 171 4.29 -0.95 -18.14
CA GLY A 171 2.94 -1.40 -17.83
C GLY A 171 2.63 -2.76 -18.45
N ASP A 172 2.03 -3.65 -17.67
CA ASP A 172 1.81 -5.07 -18.01
C ASP A 172 1.09 -5.29 -19.34
N LYS A 173 0.10 -4.44 -19.66
CA LYS A 173 -0.71 -4.59 -20.89
C LYS A 173 -0.18 -3.77 -22.06
N THR A 174 0.31 -2.57 -21.79
CA THR A 174 0.67 -1.61 -22.84
C THR A 174 2.12 -1.70 -23.26
N GLY A 175 2.98 -2.32 -22.45
CA GLY A 175 4.43 -2.37 -22.64
C GLY A 175 5.10 -0.99 -22.63
N LYS A 176 4.33 0.10 -22.38
CA LYS A 176 4.88 1.46 -22.29
C LYS A 176 5.53 1.66 -20.92
N ARG A 177 6.62 2.43 -20.89
CA ARG A 177 7.30 2.80 -19.65
C ARG A 177 6.34 3.52 -18.71
N LEU A 178 6.38 3.17 -17.42
CA LEU A 178 5.63 3.86 -16.38
C LEU A 178 6.06 5.33 -16.29
N LEU A 179 5.11 6.19 -15.97
CA LEU A 179 5.38 7.62 -15.81
C LEU A 179 6.05 7.88 -14.46
N PRO A 180 7.33 8.33 -14.43
CA PRO A 180 8.08 8.48 -13.17
C PRO A 180 7.37 9.37 -12.14
N LYS A 181 6.79 10.48 -12.59
CA LYS A 181 6.05 11.40 -11.70
C LYS A 181 4.83 10.73 -11.07
N ARG A 182 4.11 9.87 -11.81
CA ARG A 182 2.99 9.11 -11.25
C ARG A 182 3.46 8.14 -10.18
N LEU A 183 4.52 7.40 -10.49
CA LEU A 183 5.14 6.46 -9.56
C LEU A 183 5.56 7.17 -8.26
N GLN A 184 6.29 8.28 -8.36
CA GLN A 184 6.70 9.08 -7.19
C GLN A 184 5.51 9.60 -6.38
N THR A 185 4.45 10.08 -7.06
CA THR A 185 3.25 10.56 -6.39
C THR A 185 2.53 9.44 -5.66
N MET A 186 2.40 8.26 -6.29
CA MET A 186 1.82 7.07 -5.67
C MET A 186 2.63 6.64 -4.44
N MET A 187 3.96 6.63 -4.52
CA MET A 187 4.86 6.29 -3.41
C MET A 187 4.70 7.26 -2.23
N GLY A 188 4.62 8.56 -2.51
CA GLY A 188 4.35 9.57 -1.48
C GLY A 188 2.98 9.38 -0.83
N PHE A 189 1.96 9.08 -1.64
CA PHE A 189 0.61 8.79 -1.16
C PHE A 189 0.56 7.50 -0.32
N PHE A 190 1.30 6.47 -0.70
CA PHE A 190 1.48 5.26 0.09
C PHE A 190 2.00 5.56 1.51
N LEU A 191 3.06 6.36 1.63
CA LEU A 191 3.57 6.77 2.94
C LEU A 191 2.52 7.56 3.72
N MET A 192 1.77 8.44 3.05
CA MET A 192 0.68 9.18 3.68
C MET A 192 -0.39 8.22 4.23
N ILE A 193 -0.77 7.17 3.49
CA ILE A 193 -1.70 6.14 3.97
C ILE A 193 -1.16 5.47 5.23
N LEU A 194 0.09 4.99 5.21
CA LEU A 194 0.69 4.32 6.37
C LEU A 194 0.64 5.20 7.62
N PHE A 195 1.06 6.46 7.49
CA PHE A 195 1.13 7.37 8.63
C PHE A 195 -0.23 7.83 9.12
N SER A 196 -1.08 8.32 8.21
CA SER A 196 -2.40 8.83 8.62
C SER A 196 -3.27 7.75 9.24
N SER A 197 -3.29 6.55 8.65
CA SER A 197 -4.06 5.44 9.22
C SER A 197 -3.53 5.02 10.59
N THR A 198 -2.21 4.87 10.74
CA THR A 198 -1.58 4.48 12.00
C THR A 198 -1.77 5.57 13.06
N PHE A 199 -1.62 6.84 12.70
CA PHE A 199 -1.80 7.95 13.65
C PHE A 199 -3.26 8.08 14.11
N LEU A 200 -4.22 7.88 13.21
CA LEU A 200 -5.64 8.07 13.50
C LEU A 200 -6.31 6.84 14.16
N HIS A 201 -5.81 5.63 13.90
CA HIS A 201 -6.41 4.38 14.42
C HIS A 201 -5.46 3.53 15.28
N GLY A 202 -4.25 4.02 15.58
CA GLY A 202 -3.29 3.40 16.50
C GLY A 202 -2.90 1.97 16.09
N ASN A 203 -2.82 1.08 17.09
CA ASN A 203 -2.38 -0.31 16.90
C ASN A 203 -3.21 -1.08 15.88
N ALA A 204 -4.52 -0.85 15.81
CA ALA A 204 -5.41 -1.58 14.91
C ALA A 204 -5.03 -1.34 13.43
N ALA A 205 -4.80 -0.08 13.04
CA ALA A 205 -4.38 0.24 11.70
C ALA A 205 -2.92 -0.16 11.43
N ALA A 206 -2.03 0.01 12.42
CA ALA A 206 -0.64 -0.41 12.31
C ALA A 206 -0.52 -1.92 12.07
N GLN A 207 -1.31 -2.73 12.79
CA GLN A 207 -1.39 -4.17 12.57
C GLN A 207 -1.99 -4.50 11.21
N ALA A 208 -3.10 -3.85 10.84
CA ALA A 208 -3.74 -4.07 9.54
C ALA A 208 -2.81 -3.79 8.35
N LEU A 209 -1.95 -2.77 8.46
CA LEU A 209 -1.00 -2.34 7.42
C LEU A 209 0.41 -2.95 7.59
N LEU A 210 0.58 -3.91 8.50
CA LEU A 210 1.89 -4.51 8.80
C LEU A 210 2.60 -5.06 7.55
N PRO A 211 1.95 -5.84 6.65
CA PRO A 211 2.61 -6.29 5.43
C PRO A 211 3.02 -5.14 4.49
N ALA A 212 2.26 -4.06 4.46
CA ALA A 212 2.62 -2.88 3.67
C ALA A 212 3.87 -2.18 4.23
N ALA A 213 3.99 -2.07 5.55
CA ALA A 213 5.20 -1.56 6.19
C ALA A 213 6.40 -2.47 5.90
N MET A 214 6.22 -3.80 5.94
CA MET A 214 7.28 -4.75 5.60
C MET A 214 7.66 -4.69 4.11
N ALA A 215 6.73 -4.42 3.20
CA ALA A 215 7.02 -4.18 1.79
C ALA A 215 7.94 -2.95 1.62
N ALA A 216 7.64 -1.84 2.31
CA ALA A 216 8.47 -0.65 2.30
C ALA A 216 9.87 -0.89 2.89
N ILE A 217 9.97 -1.63 4.00
CA ILE A 217 11.25 -2.00 4.60
C ILE A 217 12.05 -2.90 3.65
N GLY A 218 11.40 -3.90 3.05
CA GLY A 218 12.05 -4.86 2.15
C GLY A 218 12.60 -4.20 0.88
N THR A 219 11.81 -3.33 0.23
CA THR A 219 12.25 -2.58 -0.96
C THR A 219 13.37 -1.61 -0.62
N GLY A 220 13.22 -0.83 0.47
CA GLY A 220 14.22 0.13 0.89
C GLY A 220 15.55 -0.54 1.34
N ALA A 221 15.47 -1.64 2.07
CA ALA A 221 16.66 -2.40 2.48
C ALA A 221 17.39 -2.99 1.25
N TYR A 222 16.65 -3.54 0.29
CA TYR A 222 17.24 -4.05 -0.94
C TYR A 222 17.88 -2.94 -1.77
N LEU A 223 17.22 -1.77 -1.88
CA LEU A 223 17.82 -0.61 -2.52
C LEU A 223 19.15 -0.24 -1.90
N PHE A 224 19.23 -0.18 -0.55
CA PHE A 224 20.45 0.15 0.15
C PHE A 224 21.59 -0.83 -0.18
N VAL A 225 21.30 -2.14 -0.20
CA VAL A 225 22.26 -3.18 -0.62
C VAL A 225 22.69 -2.99 -2.09
N ALA A 226 21.75 -2.68 -2.98
CA ALA A 226 22.04 -2.46 -4.39
C ALA A 226 22.92 -1.21 -4.62
N LEU A 227 22.71 -0.15 -3.85
CA LEU A 227 23.57 1.05 -3.87
C LEU A 227 24.98 0.75 -3.40
N LEU A 228 25.15 -0.02 -2.32
CA LEU A 228 26.45 -0.44 -1.79
C LEU A 228 27.22 -1.30 -2.82
N ARG A 229 26.53 -2.10 -3.61
CA ARG A 229 27.13 -2.93 -4.66
C ARG A 229 27.36 -2.19 -5.98
N HIS A 230 27.17 -0.88 -6.04
CA HIS A 230 27.23 -0.07 -7.27
C HIS A 230 26.36 -0.58 -8.42
N GLN A 231 25.30 -1.34 -8.11
CA GLN A 231 24.40 -1.91 -9.13
C GLN A 231 23.32 -0.92 -9.61
N VAL A 232 23.15 0.20 -8.91
CA VAL A 232 22.25 1.27 -9.32
C VAL A 232 23.05 2.25 -10.17
N ALA A 233 23.04 2.05 -11.48
CA ALA A 233 23.60 3.02 -12.41
C ALA A 233 22.67 4.24 -12.47
N PHE A 234 23.09 5.35 -11.87
CA PHE A 234 22.52 6.66 -12.19
C PHE A 234 22.91 6.98 -13.63
N ARG A 235 22.15 6.49 -14.62
CA ARG A 235 22.35 6.94 -15.99
C ARG A 235 21.98 8.41 -16.07
N LYS A 236 23.02 9.23 -16.33
CA LYS A 236 22.90 10.64 -16.68
C LYS A 236 22.15 10.81 -17.99
#